data_1417911d76e8c81e58a4dc41f9692056
#
_entry.id   1417911d76e8c81e58a4dc41f9692056
#
_cell.length_a   1.000
_cell.length_b   1.000
_cell.length_c   1.000
_cell.angle_alpha   90.00
_cell.angle_beta   90.00
_cell.angle_gamma   90.00
#
_symmetry.space_group_name_H-M   'P 1'
#
loop_
_entity.id
_entity.type
_entity.pdbx_description
1 polymer ?
#
loop_
_entity_poly.entity_id
_entity_poly.type
_entity_poly.pdbx_seq_one_letter_code
_entity_poly.pdbx_strand_id
1 'polypeptide(L)'
;MSDPSHNTLNQLAEGDSAWITDIDVSEDLGRRLTALGLSIGKQVRVLRRAAFNGPLHLRTGNTELMMRLPDAERIHISHVTKQ
;
A
#
# COMPACT_ATOMS: atom_id res chain seq x y z
N MET A 1 -9.50 -13.47 17.83
CA MET A 1 -8.09 -13.28 17.45
C MET A 1 -8.01 -12.66 16.09
N SER A 2 -7.28 -11.57 15.97
CA SER A 2 -7.16 -10.93 14.68
C SER A 2 -6.16 -11.68 13.82
N ASP A 3 -6.45 -11.76 12.54
CA ASP A 3 -5.58 -12.42 11.58
C ASP A 3 -4.72 -11.34 10.91
N PRO A 4 -3.39 -11.37 11.11
CA PRO A 4 -2.54 -10.33 10.52
C PRO A 4 -2.61 -10.29 9.00
N SER A 5 -3.08 -11.36 8.35
CA SER A 5 -3.20 -11.37 6.90
C SER A 5 -4.31 -10.46 6.39
N HIS A 6 -5.17 -9.96 7.29
CA HIS A 6 -6.26 -9.07 6.89
C HIS A 6 -5.87 -7.60 6.87
N ASN A 7 -4.64 -7.28 7.18
CA ASN A 7 -4.18 -5.90 7.10
C ASN A 7 -4.06 -5.48 5.64
N THR A 8 -4.56 -4.30 5.34
CA THR A 8 -4.49 -3.73 4.01
C THR A 8 -3.86 -2.35 4.06
N LEU A 9 -3.35 -1.92 2.90
CA LEU A 9 -2.54 -0.71 2.80
C LEU A 9 -3.27 0.54 3.29
N ASN A 10 -4.58 0.61 3.08
CA ASN A 10 -5.36 1.76 3.50
C ASN A 10 -5.41 1.95 5.01
N GLN A 11 -4.99 0.95 5.78
CA GLN A 11 -5.01 1.01 7.24
C GLN A 11 -3.75 1.61 7.84
N LEU A 12 -2.71 1.82 7.05
CA LEU A 12 -1.47 2.37 7.55
C LEU A 12 -1.59 3.87 7.84
N ALA A 13 -0.94 4.30 8.91
CA ALA A 13 -0.83 5.72 9.25
C ALA A 13 0.36 6.33 8.52
N GLU A 14 0.40 7.67 8.49
CA GLU A 14 1.56 8.36 7.93
C GLU A 14 2.83 7.93 8.65
N GLY A 15 3.86 7.65 7.87
CA GLY A 15 5.14 7.22 8.39
C GLY A 15 5.28 5.72 8.52
N ASP A 16 4.16 4.98 8.55
CA ASP A 16 4.21 3.53 8.65
C ASP A 16 4.69 2.91 7.35
N SER A 17 5.38 1.78 7.47
CA SER A 17 5.77 0.99 6.31
C SER A 17 5.40 -0.47 6.53
N ALA A 18 5.31 -1.21 5.45
CA ALA A 18 4.94 -2.62 5.51
C ALA A 18 5.40 -3.33 4.24
N TRP A 19 5.35 -4.66 4.28
CA TRP A 19 5.67 -5.50 3.13
C TRP A 19 4.38 -5.90 2.42
N ILE A 20 4.41 -5.89 1.10
CA ILE A 20 3.25 -6.27 0.29
C ILE A 20 3.22 -7.79 0.19
N THR A 21 2.10 -8.38 0.59
CA THR A 21 1.93 -9.84 0.57
C THR A 21 1.01 -10.30 -0.55
N ASP A 22 0.08 -9.46 -0.99
CA ASP A 22 -0.82 -9.80 -2.07
C ASP A 22 -1.43 -8.53 -2.66
N ILE A 23 -1.75 -8.58 -3.95
CA ILE A 23 -2.35 -7.46 -4.68
C ILE A 23 -3.57 -8.00 -5.41
N ASP A 24 -4.76 -7.58 -4.98
CA ASP A 24 -6.03 -8.06 -5.53
C ASP A 24 -6.70 -6.94 -6.33
N VAL A 25 -6.17 -6.68 -7.53
CA VAL A 25 -6.66 -5.63 -8.42
C VAL A 25 -6.77 -6.20 -9.83
N SER A 26 -7.34 -5.41 -10.74
CA SER A 26 -7.41 -5.82 -12.15
C SER A 26 -6.00 -6.00 -12.73
N GLU A 27 -5.91 -6.80 -13.80
CA GLU A 27 -4.62 -7.02 -14.45
C GLU A 27 -3.98 -5.72 -14.91
N ASP A 28 -4.79 -4.82 -15.47
CA ASP A 28 -4.27 -3.53 -15.96
C ASP A 28 -3.68 -2.71 -14.84
N LEU A 29 -4.37 -2.59 -13.72
CA LEU A 29 -3.86 -1.84 -12.59
C LEU A 29 -2.65 -2.54 -12.00
N GLY A 30 -2.69 -3.86 -11.89
CA GLY A 30 -1.56 -4.64 -11.37
C GLY A 30 -0.30 -4.42 -12.17
N ARG A 31 -0.40 -4.41 -13.52
CA ARG A 31 0.76 -4.16 -14.37
C ARG A 31 1.32 -2.75 -14.17
N ARG A 32 0.43 -1.76 -14.02
CA ARG A 32 0.89 -0.39 -13.79
C ARG A 32 1.58 -0.24 -12.45
N LEU A 33 1.03 -0.89 -11.41
CA LEU A 33 1.64 -0.84 -10.09
C LEU A 33 3.00 -1.51 -10.09
N THR A 34 3.11 -2.68 -10.73
CA THR A 34 4.39 -3.37 -10.84
C THR A 34 5.42 -2.52 -11.58
N ALA A 35 5.01 -1.84 -12.64
CA ALA A 35 5.92 -0.97 -13.39
C ALA A 35 6.42 0.19 -12.51
N LEU A 36 5.65 0.60 -11.52
CA LEU A 36 6.05 1.64 -10.59
C LEU A 36 6.86 1.10 -9.41
N GLY A 37 7.04 -0.22 -9.34
CA GLY A 37 7.81 -0.84 -8.27
C GLY A 37 6.98 -1.38 -7.12
N LEU A 38 5.66 -1.32 -7.22
CA LEU A 38 4.77 -1.80 -6.16
C LEU A 38 4.31 -3.20 -6.50
N SER A 39 4.95 -4.21 -5.91
CA SER A 39 4.66 -5.61 -6.19
C SER A 39 4.83 -6.44 -4.93
N ILE A 40 4.38 -7.69 -4.98
CA ILE A 40 4.49 -8.64 -3.87
C ILE A 40 5.95 -8.79 -3.48
N GLY A 41 6.22 -8.72 -2.17
CA GLY A 41 7.56 -8.84 -1.62
C GLY A 41 8.30 -7.51 -1.51
N LYS A 42 7.70 -6.42 -1.97
CA LYS A 42 8.31 -5.10 -1.86
C LYS A 42 7.81 -4.38 -0.61
N GLN A 43 8.61 -3.44 -0.12
CA GLN A 43 8.23 -2.61 1.01
C GLN A 43 7.57 -1.33 0.51
N VAL A 44 6.53 -0.91 1.19
CA VAL A 44 5.81 0.32 0.87
C VAL A 44 5.70 1.17 2.13
N ARG A 45 5.80 2.47 1.98
CA ARG A 45 5.66 3.42 3.08
C ARG A 45 4.60 4.44 2.75
N VAL A 46 3.77 4.79 3.74
CA VAL A 46 2.79 5.86 3.59
C VAL A 46 3.47 7.17 3.99
N LEU A 47 3.67 8.04 3.02
CA LEU A 47 4.28 9.35 3.27
C LEU A 47 3.26 10.35 3.79
N ARG A 48 2.03 10.28 3.26
CA ARG A 48 0.99 11.23 3.63
C ARG A 48 -0.38 10.64 3.33
N ARG A 49 -1.34 11.02 4.16
CA ARG A 49 -2.74 10.69 3.94
C ARG A 49 -3.50 11.99 3.69
N ALA A 50 -4.22 12.08 2.57
CA ALA A 50 -5.01 13.26 2.29
C ALA A 50 -6.25 13.29 3.19
N ALA A 51 -6.71 14.50 3.52
CA ALA A 51 -7.90 14.68 4.33
C ALA A 51 -9.15 14.18 3.60
N PHE A 52 -10.20 13.90 4.37
CA PHE A 52 -11.52 13.54 3.84
C PHE A 52 -11.49 12.29 2.96
N ASN A 53 -10.74 11.27 3.40
CA ASN A 53 -10.63 10.00 2.67
C ASN A 53 -10.02 10.17 1.27
N GLY A 54 -9.15 11.16 1.10
CA GLY A 54 -8.44 11.35 -0.15
C GLY A 54 -7.34 10.31 -0.36
N PRO A 55 -6.59 10.44 -1.44
CA PRO A 55 -5.59 9.43 -1.79
C PRO A 55 -4.43 9.37 -0.80
N LEU A 56 -3.77 8.21 -0.81
CA LEU A 56 -2.53 8.01 -0.06
C LEU A 56 -1.36 8.40 -0.94
N HIS A 57 -0.38 9.09 -0.35
CA HIS A 57 0.90 9.33 -1.02
C HIS A 57 1.87 8.27 -0.50
N LEU A 58 2.34 7.41 -1.40
CA LEU A 58 3.13 6.24 -1.06
C LEU A 58 4.52 6.34 -1.65
N ARG A 59 5.44 5.59 -1.04
CA ARG A 59 6.78 5.43 -1.59
C ARG A 59 7.16 3.96 -1.58
N THR A 60 7.70 3.48 -2.70
CA THR A 60 8.27 2.14 -2.81
C THR A 60 9.60 2.28 -3.54
N GLY A 61 10.70 1.89 -2.87
CA GLY A 61 12.03 2.15 -3.41
C GLY A 61 12.25 3.65 -3.57
N ASN A 62 12.56 4.07 -4.78
CA ASN A 62 12.77 5.48 -5.10
C ASN A 62 11.57 6.11 -5.81
N THR A 63 10.45 5.40 -5.88
CA THR A 63 9.27 5.85 -6.60
C THR A 63 8.20 6.31 -5.63
N GLU A 64 7.64 7.48 -5.88
CA GLU A 64 6.49 7.98 -5.14
C GLU A 64 5.27 7.92 -6.04
N LEU A 65 4.14 7.56 -5.47
CA LEU A 65 2.90 7.47 -6.23
C LEU A 65 1.71 7.80 -5.34
N MET A 66 0.62 8.18 -5.99
CA MET A 66 -0.65 8.43 -5.31
C MET A 66 -1.56 7.24 -5.55
N MET A 67 -2.29 6.82 -4.53
CA MET A 67 -3.20 5.69 -4.65
C MET A 67 -4.52 6.02 -3.97
N ARG A 68 -5.63 5.79 -4.66
CA ARG A 68 -6.95 6.00 -4.07
C ARG A 68 -7.21 4.94 -3.01
N LEU A 69 -7.98 5.33 -1.98
CA LEU A 69 -8.29 4.39 -0.89
C LEU A 69 -8.94 3.10 -1.37
N PRO A 70 -9.90 3.12 -2.31
CA PRO A 70 -10.48 1.85 -2.77
C PRO A 70 -9.45 0.88 -3.34
N ASP A 71 -8.42 1.40 -4.02
CA ASP A 71 -7.35 0.55 -4.54
C ASP A 71 -6.45 0.05 -3.41
N ALA A 72 -6.15 0.90 -2.43
CA ALA A 72 -5.32 0.52 -1.30
C ALA A 72 -5.97 -0.57 -0.44
N GLU A 73 -7.29 -0.63 -0.41
CA GLU A 73 -8.02 -1.70 0.29
C GLU A 73 -7.77 -3.08 -0.32
N ARG A 74 -7.29 -3.12 -1.55
CA ARG A 74 -7.02 -4.36 -2.28
C ARG A 74 -5.56 -4.79 -2.19
N ILE A 75 -4.72 -4.03 -1.50
CA ILE A 75 -3.30 -4.34 -1.33
C ILE A 75 -3.12 -4.89 0.09
N HIS A 76 -2.76 -6.16 0.19
CA HIS A 76 -2.56 -6.83 1.48
C HIS A 76 -1.11 -6.65 1.93
N ILE A 77 -0.93 -6.42 3.21
CA ILE A 77 0.38 -6.11 3.78
C ILE A 77 0.63 -6.92 5.05
N SER A 78 1.89 -6.99 5.44
CA SER A 78 2.29 -7.58 6.71
C SER A 78 3.55 -6.90 7.21
N HIS A 79 3.95 -7.25 8.45
CA HIS A 79 5.18 -6.75 9.08
C HIS A 79 5.20 -5.23 9.11
N VAL A 80 4.12 -4.65 9.63
CA VAL A 80 4.00 -3.19 9.72
C VAL A 80 5.05 -2.63 10.68
N THR A 81 5.80 -1.64 10.21
CA THR A 81 6.78 -0.95 11.02
C THR A 81 6.26 0.47 11.27
N LYS A 82 6.08 0.80 12.54
CA LYS A 82 5.63 2.13 12.94
C LYS A 82 6.80 3.10 12.92
N GLN A 83 6.49 4.32 12.53
CA GLN A 83 7.48 5.39 12.54
C GLN A 83 7.77 5.82 13.98
#